data_908573a04be733b2458190d76dcb3dde
#
_entry.id   908573a04be733b2458190d76dcb3dde
#
_cell.length_a   1.000
_cell.length_b   1.000
_cell.length_c   1.000
_cell.angle_alpha   90.00
_cell.angle_beta   90.00
_cell.angle_gamma   90.00
#
_symmetry.space_group_name_H-M   'P 1'
#
loop_
_entity.id
_entity.type
_entity.pdbx_description
1 polymer ?
#
loop_
_entity_poly.entity_id
_entity_poly.type
_entity_poly.pdbx_seq_one_letter_code
_entity_poly.pdbx_strand_id
1 'polypeptide(L)' 'MPSSVVSSMRYEPKSSTLTITYVDGDVYDYFSVPQSIYTAMKTSGSKGTYLNKYIKGNYTYKKVKPKDEGKNKQ' A
#
# COMPACT_ATOMS: atom_id res chain seq x y z
N MET A 1 10.90 -8.97 -15.17
CA MET A 1 10.67 -9.26 -13.90
C MET A 1 9.39 -8.66 -13.42
N PRO A 2 8.69 -9.42 -12.78
CA PRO A 2 7.43 -8.94 -12.33
C PRO A 2 7.63 -7.93 -11.28
N SER A 3 6.88 -6.95 -11.35
CA SER A 3 6.91 -5.96 -10.35
C SER A 3 5.67 -6.04 -9.54
N SER A 4 4.99 -7.15 -9.58
CA SER A 4 3.76 -7.27 -8.87
C SER A 4 3.99 -7.68 -7.44
N VAL A 5 4.62 -6.82 -6.70
CA VAL A 5 4.76 -7.06 -5.29
C VAL A 5 3.52 -6.62 -4.54
N VAL A 6 2.64 -5.89 -5.18
CA VAL A 6 1.42 -5.38 -4.56
C VAL A 6 0.28 -6.34 -4.84
N SER A 7 -0.28 -6.92 -3.79
CA SER A 7 -1.41 -7.81 -3.93
C SER A 7 -2.71 -7.03 -4.06
N SER A 8 -2.88 -6.03 -3.24
CA SER A 8 -4.06 -5.18 -3.33
C SER A 8 -3.76 -3.86 -2.67
N MET A 9 -4.63 -2.89 -2.87
CA MET A 9 -4.46 -1.62 -2.24
C MET A 9 -5.82 -0.99 -1.99
N ARG A 10 -5.87 -0.12 -0.99
CA ARG A 10 -7.11 0.52 -0.58
C ARG A 10 -6.79 1.96 -0.19
N TYR A 11 -7.67 2.86 -0.48
CA TYR A 11 -7.46 4.26 -0.15
C TYR A 11 -8.60 4.77 0.72
N GLU A 12 -8.25 5.48 1.79
CA GLU A 12 -9.23 6.09 2.66
C GLU A 12 -9.17 7.60 2.46
N PRO A 13 -10.11 8.18 1.73
CA PRO A 13 -10.03 9.61 1.43
C PRO A 13 -10.17 10.50 2.65
N LYS A 14 -10.86 10.07 3.66
CA LYS A 14 -11.04 10.90 4.83
C LYS A 14 -9.73 11.16 5.55
N SER A 15 -8.87 10.19 5.59
CA SER A 15 -7.60 10.35 6.27
C SER A 15 -6.42 10.40 5.31
N SER A 16 -6.70 10.36 4.02
CA SER A 16 -5.66 10.35 3.00
C SER A 16 -4.68 9.22 3.23
N THR A 17 -5.19 8.08 3.64
CA THR A 17 -4.35 6.93 3.94
C THR A 17 -4.45 5.91 2.82
N LEU A 18 -3.30 5.51 2.32
CA LEU A 18 -3.23 4.48 1.30
C LEU A 18 -2.71 3.20 1.93
N THR A 19 -3.51 2.16 1.91
CA THR A 19 -3.14 0.87 2.48
C THR A 19 -2.69 -0.06 1.36
N ILE A 20 -1.49 -0.57 1.47
CA ILE A 20 -0.94 -1.46 0.48
C ILE A 20 -0.75 -2.84 1.11
N THR A 21 -1.27 -3.86 0.45
CA THR A 21 -1.07 -5.23 0.87
C THR A 21 -0.12 -5.88 -0.13
N TYR A 22 0.97 -6.40 0.38
CA TYR A 22 1.96 -7.03 -0.48
C TYR A 22 1.65 -8.51 -0.64
N VAL A 23 2.21 -9.10 -1.69
CA VAL A 23 1.92 -10.50 -1.98
C VAL A 23 2.41 -11.45 -0.89
N ASP A 24 3.38 -11.03 -0.11
CA ASP A 24 3.87 -11.89 0.96
C ASP A 24 3.08 -11.71 2.24
N GLY A 25 2.03 -10.89 2.21
CA GLY A 25 1.16 -10.75 3.37
C GLY A 25 1.37 -9.52 4.21
N ASP A 26 2.41 -8.76 3.96
CA ASP A 26 2.66 -7.55 4.73
C ASP A 26 1.68 -6.46 4.30
N VAL A 27 1.27 -5.65 5.26
CA VAL A 27 0.35 -4.56 5.02
C VAL A 27 0.98 -3.27 5.54
N TYR A 28 0.97 -2.24 4.72
CA TYR A 28 1.53 -0.95 5.10
C TYR A 28 0.52 0.14 4.83
N ASP A 29 0.43 1.10 5.76
CA ASP A 29 -0.39 2.29 5.59
C ASP A 29 0.51 3.47 5.31
N TYR A 30 0.26 4.17 4.22
CA TYR A 30 1.00 5.38 3.88
C TYR A 30 0.09 6.56 4.13
N PHE A 31 0.59 7.58 4.80
CA PHE A 31 -0.23 8.70 5.26
C PHE A 31 -0.03 9.95 4.43
N SER A 32 -1.04 10.79 4.42
CA SER A 32 -1.01 12.05 3.67
C SER A 32 -0.79 11.83 2.18
N VAL A 33 -1.39 10.77 1.66
CA VAL A 33 -1.27 10.46 0.23
C VAL A 33 -2.47 11.05 -0.48
N PRO A 34 -2.24 11.94 -1.47
CA PRO A 34 -3.37 12.50 -2.21
C PRO A 34 -4.08 11.44 -3.03
N GLN A 35 -5.36 11.64 -3.25
CA GLN A 35 -6.11 10.68 -4.03
C GLN A 35 -5.58 10.57 -5.45
N SER A 36 -4.99 11.64 -5.97
CA SER A 36 -4.44 11.59 -7.32
C SER A 36 -3.31 10.58 -7.41
N ILE A 37 -2.53 10.43 -6.35
CA ILE A 37 -1.46 9.45 -6.34
C ILE A 37 -2.06 8.04 -6.33
N TYR A 38 -3.10 7.82 -5.53
CA TYR A 38 -3.75 6.52 -5.50
C TYR A 38 -4.34 6.18 -6.87
N THR A 39 -5.01 7.14 -7.50
CA THR A 39 -5.62 6.91 -8.79
C THR A 39 -4.55 6.61 -9.85
N ALA A 40 -3.46 7.36 -9.83
CA ALA A 40 -2.39 7.12 -10.80
C ALA A 40 -1.77 5.74 -10.60
N MET A 41 -1.57 5.34 -9.36
CA MET A 41 -1.02 4.03 -9.09
C MET A 41 -1.98 2.94 -9.52
N LYS A 42 -3.28 3.16 -9.28
CA LYS A 42 -4.27 2.18 -9.61
C LYS A 42 -4.32 1.92 -11.12
N THR A 43 -4.11 2.94 -11.92
CA THR A 43 -4.12 2.81 -13.36
C THR A 43 -2.75 2.51 -13.93
N SER A 44 -1.73 2.48 -13.10
CA SER A 44 -0.38 2.20 -13.56
C SER A 44 -0.27 0.75 -13.98
N GLY A 45 0.54 0.48 -14.96
CA GLY A 45 0.77 -0.87 -15.39
C GLY A 45 1.69 -1.63 -14.45
N SER A 46 2.36 -0.92 -13.56
CA SER A 46 3.30 -1.57 -12.67
C SER A 46 3.19 -0.92 -11.31
N LYS A 47 2.31 -1.45 -10.48
CA LYS A 47 2.06 -0.85 -9.17
C LYS A 47 3.26 -0.88 -8.26
N GLY A 48 4.03 -1.95 -8.31
CA GLY A 48 5.22 -2.04 -7.47
C GLY A 48 6.25 -1.00 -7.83
N THR A 49 6.44 -0.76 -9.11
CA THR A 49 7.40 0.24 -9.56
C THR A 49 6.91 1.64 -9.15
N TYR A 50 5.63 1.88 -9.31
CA TYR A 50 5.10 3.19 -8.94
C TYR A 50 5.26 3.42 -7.45
N LEU A 51 4.98 2.41 -6.65
CA LEU A 51 5.12 2.51 -5.22
C LEU A 51 6.55 2.86 -4.84
N ASN A 52 7.51 2.15 -5.40
CA ASN A 52 8.91 2.40 -5.08
C ASN A 52 9.36 3.78 -5.51
N LYS A 53 8.85 4.24 -6.64
CA LYS A 53 9.34 5.48 -7.22
C LYS A 53 8.67 6.72 -6.63
N TYR A 54 7.39 6.64 -6.39
CA TYR A 54 6.65 7.81 -5.99
C TYR A 54 6.14 7.79 -4.55
N ILE A 55 6.02 6.65 -3.95
CA ILE A 55 5.43 6.56 -2.62
C ILE A 55 6.45 6.27 -1.56
N LYS A 56 7.26 5.26 -1.73
CA LYS A 56 8.29 4.97 -0.75
C LYS A 56 9.28 6.10 -0.69
N GLY A 57 9.54 6.56 0.51
CA GLY A 57 10.49 7.64 0.68
C GLY A 57 9.88 9.02 0.56
N ASN A 58 8.64 9.12 0.07
CA ASN A 58 7.99 10.41 -0.06
C ASN A 58 6.89 10.61 0.95
N TYR A 59 6.41 9.54 1.55
CA TYR A 59 5.32 9.63 2.50
C TYR A 59 5.64 8.85 3.74
N THR A 60 5.08 9.27 4.85
CA THR A 60 5.24 8.54 6.10
C THR A 60 4.40 7.27 6.04
N TYR A 61 4.90 6.21 6.59
CA TYR A 61 4.17 4.95 6.55
C TYR A 61 4.30 4.21 7.87
N LYS A 62 3.42 3.24 8.05
CA LYS A 62 3.45 2.41 9.23
C LYS A 62 3.11 1.00 8.78
N LYS A 63 3.87 0.02 9.24
CA LYS A 63 3.57 -1.36 8.93
C LYS A 63 2.41 -1.82 9.79
N VAL A 64 1.42 -2.40 9.15
CA VAL A 64 0.22 -2.85 9.82
C VAL A 64 0.20 -4.36 9.77
N LYS A 65 -0.05 -5.00 10.88
CA LYS A 65 -0.09 -6.45 10.88
C LYS A 65 -1.36 -6.96 10.24
N PRO A 66 -1.29 -8.09 9.58
CA PRO A 66 -2.49 -8.68 9.00
C PRO A 66 -3.53 -8.94 10.06
N LYS A 67 -4.76 -8.78 9.67
CA LYS A 67 -5.81 -8.92 10.61
C LYS A 67 -5.91 -10.29 11.24
N ASP A 68 -5.76 -11.31 10.45
CA ASP A 68 -5.95 -12.63 11.00
C ASP A 68 -4.81 -13.06 11.86
N GLU A 69 -3.74 -12.28 11.93
CA GLU A 69 -2.70 -12.65 12.76
C GLU A 69 -3.07 -12.65 14.19
N GLY A 70 -3.97 -11.79 14.56
CA GLY A 70 -4.34 -11.69 15.94
C GLY A 70 -4.95 -12.92 16.46
N LYS A 71 -5.70 -13.65 15.68
CA LYS A 71 -6.29 -14.76 16.19
C LYS A 71 -5.45 -15.94 16.15
N ASN A 72 -4.47 -15.88 15.41
CA ASN A 72 -3.63 -16.93 15.42
C ASN A 72 -2.93 -17.18 16.61
N LYS A 73 -2.83 -16.60 17.25
CA LYS A 73 -2.15 -16.80 18.31
C LYS A 73 -2.51 -17.51 19.19
N GLN A 74 -3.02 -17.89 18.96
CA GLN A 74 -3.41 -18.53 19.73
C GLN A 74 -3.22 -18.88 20.14
#